data_77e1e749d21d11cd27edd1afecbdeda1
#
_entry.id   77e1e749d21d11cd27edd1afecbdeda1
#
_cell.length_a   1.000
_cell.length_b   1.000
_cell.length_c   1.000
_cell.angle_alpha   90.00
_cell.angle_beta   90.00
_cell.angle_gamma   90.00
#
_symmetry.space_group_name_H-M   'P 1'
#
loop_
_entity.id
_entity.type
_entity.pdbx_description
1 polymer ?
#
loop_
_entity_poly.entity_id
_entity_poly.type
_entity_poly.pdbx_seq_one_letter_code
_entity_poly.pdbx_strand_id
1 'polypeptide(L)'
;MDRLKVLVVDDESRMRKLVKDFLVKSGFEVVEAEDGEQAVDVFYADKDISLIILDVMMPKMNGYDVCRTIRKDSKVPIIMLTAKSEEQDELAGFNLGVDEYISKPFSPKILVARVEAILRRTNAIGNDKLEYEGIEVDKTAHYVRIDGEEVELSYKEFELLTYFIENKGIALSREKILNNVWNYD
;
A
#
# COMPACT_ATOMS: atom_id res chain seq x y z
N MET A 1 -4.36 -17.87 1.19
CA MET A 1 -3.72 -16.58 0.83
C MET A 1 -2.97 -16.07 2.03
N ASP A 2 -1.69 -15.88 1.87
CA ASP A 2 -0.89 -15.30 2.94
C ASP A 2 -1.29 -13.84 3.12
N ARG A 3 -1.54 -13.47 4.38
CA ARG A 3 -1.89 -12.08 4.73
C ARG A 3 -0.65 -11.20 4.60
N LEU A 4 -0.82 -10.01 4.06
CA LEU A 4 0.26 -9.04 4.03
C LEU A 4 0.57 -8.55 5.45
N LYS A 5 1.85 -8.42 5.74
CA LYS A 5 2.36 -8.11 7.08
C LYS A 5 2.77 -6.64 7.16
N VAL A 6 2.27 -5.95 8.18
CA VAL A 6 2.57 -4.54 8.45
C VAL A 6 3.29 -4.45 9.81
N LEU A 7 4.43 -3.77 9.84
CA LEU A 7 5.12 -3.43 11.08
C LEU A 7 4.60 -2.10 11.61
N VAL A 8 4.08 -2.09 12.82
CA VAL A 8 3.59 -0.89 13.51
C VAL A 8 4.56 -0.51 14.62
N VAL A 9 5.13 0.68 14.53
CA VAL A 9 6.13 1.19 15.46
C VAL A 9 5.62 2.46 16.15
N ASP A 10 5.38 2.38 17.44
CA ASP A 10 4.95 3.51 18.28
C ASP A 10 5.31 3.17 19.71
N ASP A 11 5.85 4.16 20.46
CA ASP A 11 6.17 3.98 21.88
C ASP A 11 4.91 4.02 22.77
N GLU A 12 3.81 4.57 22.24
CA GLU A 12 2.53 4.61 22.95
C GLU A 12 1.71 3.35 22.69
N SER A 13 1.56 2.52 23.71
CA SER A 13 0.89 1.21 23.60
C SER A 13 -0.58 1.29 23.14
N ARG A 14 -1.29 2.35 23.55
CA ARG A 14 -2.69 2.58 23.16
C ARG A 14 -2.83 2.86 21.66
N MET A 15 -1.95 3.71 21.14
CA MET A 15 -1.91 4.06 19.72
C MET A 15 -1.55 2.83 18.88
N ARG A 16 -0.55 2.10 19.31
CA ARG A 16 -0.10 0.87 18.65
C ARG A 16 -1.22 -0.17 18.58
N LYS A 17 -1.96 -0.36 19.69
CA LYS A 17 -3.11 -1.27 19.74
C LYS A 17 -4.24 -0.82 18.81
N LEU A 18 -4.55 0.48 18.82
CA LEU A 18 -5.60 1.04 17.96
C LEU A 18 -5.31 0.77 16.49
N VAL A 19 -4.12 1.08 16.05
CA VAL A 19 -3.68 0.87 14.67
C VAL A 19 -3.70 -0.62 14.32
N LYS A 20 -3.17 -1.45 15.20
CA LYS A 20 -3.18 -2.91 15.02
C LYS A 20 -4.59 -3.45 14.84
N ASP A 21 -5.52 -3.07 15.70
CA ASP A 21 -6.90 -3.58 15.67
C ASP A 21 -7.59 -3.26 14.34
N PHE A 22 -7.41 -2.04 13.83
CA PHE A 22 -7.97 -1.65 12.53
C PHE A 22 -7.31 -2.38 11.35
N LEU A 23 -6.01 -2.59 11.39
CA LEU A 23 -5.30 -3.33 10.34
C LEU A 23 -5.68 -4.81 10.32
N VAL A 24 -5.75 -5.44 11.49
CA VAL A 24 -6.16 -6.86 11.61
C VAL A 24 -7.59 -7.03 11.09
N LYS A 25 -8.49 -6.13 11.45
CA LYS A 25 -9.86 -6.12 10.95
C LYS A 25 -9.94 -6.02 9.44
N SER A 26 -8.99 -5.32 8.84
CA SER A 26 -8.91 -5.14 7.38
C SER A 26 -8.17 -6.28 6.66
N GLY A 27 -7.76 -7.32 7.38
CA GLY A 27 -7.15 -8.52 6.80
C GLY A 27 -5.63 -8.54 6.80
N PHE A 28 -4.96 -7.59 7.45
CA PHE A 28 -3.50 -7.57 7.55
C PHE A 28 -3.02 -8.35 8.77
N GLU A 29 -1.83 -8.91 8.66
CA GLU A 29 -1.07 -9.39 9.81
C GLU A 29 -0.22 -8.25 10.35
N VAL A 30 -0.13 -8.10 11.68
CA VAL A 30 0.57 -6.98 12.29
C VAL A 30 1.68 -7.49 13.22
N VAL A 31 2.86 -6.91 13.06
CA VAL A 31 3.99 -7.06 13.98
C VAL A 31 4.21 -5.71 14.65
N GLU A 32 4.55 -5.69 15.91
CA GLU A 32 4.70 -4.48 16.70
C GLU A 32 6.13 -4.22 17.16
N ALA A 33 6.50 -2.95 17.29
CA ALA A 33 7.73 -2.52 17.93
C ALA A 33 7.46 -1.29 18.80
N GLU A 34 8.11 -1.21 19.95
CA GLU A 34 7.90 -0.15 20.95
C GLU A 34 8.83 1.04 20.75
N ASP A 35 9.93 0.86 20.08
CA ASP A 35 10.95 1.89 19.84
C ASP A 35 11.69 1.63 18.52
N GLY A 36 12.55 2.59 18.16
CA GLY A 36 13.27 2.51 16.90
C GLY A 36 14.29 1.38 16.81
N GLU A 37 14.96 1.05 17.91
CA GLU A 37 15.91 -0.05 17.95
C GLU A 37 15.20 -1.39 17.72
N GLN A 38 14.10 -1.60 18.43
CA GLN A 38 13.28 -2.79 18.26
C GLN A 38 12.71 -2.88 16.84
N ALA A 39 12.29 -1.75 16.27
CA ALA A 39 11.77 -1.71 14.89
C ALA A 39 12.81 -2.21 13.89
N VAL A 40 14.05 -1.77 14.01
CA VAL A 40 15.15 -2.20 13.14
C VAL A 40 15.40 -3.69 13.32
N ASP A 41 15.47 -4.17 14.55
CA ASP A 41 15.70 -5.59 14.85
C ASP A 41 14.59 -6.47 14.28
N VAL A 42 13.33 -6.09 14.47
CA VAL A 42 12.16 -6.82 13.94
C VAL A 42 12.17 -6.83 12.43
N PHE A 43 12.44 -5.69 11.81
CA PHE A 43 12.45 -5.58 10.34
C PHE A 43 13.50 -6.48 9.71
N TYR A 44 14.73 -6.51 10.24
CA TYR A 44 15.78 -7.35 9.68
C TYR A 44 15.60 -8.85 9.99
N ALA A 45 14.90 -9.17 11.08
CA ALA A 45 14.58 -10.55 11.42
C ALA A 45 13.42 -11.13 10.62
N ASP A 46 12.49 -10.30 10.15
CA ASP A 46 11.29 -10.72 9.40
C ASP A 46 11.31 -10.17 7.98
N LYS A 47 11.59 -11.02 7.02
CA LYS A 47 11.70 -10.64 5.59
C LYS A 47 10.35 -10.44 4.91
N ASP A 48 9.25 -10.78 5.57
CA ASP A 48 7.91 -10.74 4.98
C ASP A 48 7.17 -9.44 5.24
N ILE A 49 7.78 -8.48 5.93
CA ILE A 49 7.17 -7.17 6.19
C ILE A 49 7.02 -6.40 4.88
N SER A 50 5.78 -6.04 4.55
CA SER A 50 5.42 -5.37 3.30
C SER A 50 5.28 -3.85 3.43
N LEU A 51 5.13 -3.33 4.64
CA LEU A 51 4.96 -1.91 4.92
C LEU A 51 5.26 -1.63 6.38
N ILE A 52 5.79 -0.43 6.67
CA ILE A 52 6.07 0.03 8.03
C ILE A 52 5.26 1.29 8.33
N ILE A 53 4.55 1.30 9.46
CA ILE A 53 3.93 2.49 10.02
C ILE A 53 4.82 2.92 11.18
N LEU A 54 5.33 4.15 11.13
CA LEU A 54 6.44 4.57 11.96
C LEU A 54 6.18 5.94 12.59
N ASP A 55 6.10 5.97 13.90
CA ASP A 55 6.04 7.24 14.65
C ASP A 55 7.39 7.96 14.58
N VAL A 56 7.36 9.26 14.38
CA VAL A 56 8.59 10.09 14.34
C VAL A 56 9.20 10.24 15.71
N MET A 57 8.40 10.61 16.72
CA MET A 57 8.88 10.93 18.06
C MET A 57 8.89 9.71 18.96
N MET A 58 10.04 9.08 19.07
CA MET A 58 10.23 7.91 19.94
C MET A 58 11.55 8.03 20.72
N PRO A 59 11.63 7.43 21.93
CA PRO A 59 12.87 7.37 22.67
C PRO A 59 13.93 6.49 21.97
N LYS A 60 15.19 6.64 22.34
CA LYS A 60 16.36 5.93 21.84
C LYS A 60 16.69 6.24 20.38
N MET A 61 15.81 5.90 19.46
CA MET A 61 15.98 6.07 18.03
C MET A 61 14.69 6.58 17.44
N ASN A 62 14.67 7.78 16.87
CA ASN A 62 13.46 8.36 16.29
C ASN A 62 13.11 7.75 14.93
N GLY A 63 11.94 8.08 14.41
CA GLY A 63 11.45 7.51 13.14
C GLY A 63 12.35 7.83 11.94
N TYR A 64 12.98 9.01 11.91
CA TYR A 64 13.90 9.37 10.83
C TYR A 64 15.16 8.50 10.82
N ASP A 65 15.70 8.21 12.02
CA ASP A 65 16.86 7.32 12.15
C ASP A 65 16.55 5.89 11.72
N VAL A 66 15.35 5.39 12.06
CA VAL A 66 14.88 4.08 11.59
C VAL A 66 14.80 4.06 10.07
N CYS A 67 14.21 5.09 9.49
CA CYS A 67 14.08 5.21 8.03
C CYS A 67 15.45 5.23 7.34
N ARG A 68 16.39 6.02 7.82
CA ARG A 68 17.77 6.05 7.26
C ARG A 68 18.42 4.69 7.31
N THR A 69 18.28 3.99 8.42
CA THR A 69 18.88 2.66 8.60
C THR A 69 18.29 1.65 7.62
N ILE A 70 16.97 1.59 7.52
CA ILE A 70 16.28 0.66 6.64
C ILE A 70 16.52 0.98 5.17
N ARG A 71 16.57 2.26 4.78
CA ARG A 71 16.76 2.69 3.39
C ARG A 71 18.14 2.33 2.82
N LYS A 72 19.10 1.99 3.66
CA LYS A 72 20.40 1.48 3.17
C LYS A 72 20.25 0.15 2.43
N ASP A 73 19.28 -0.68 2.83
CA ASP A 73 19.13 -2.06 2.33
C ASP A 73 17.76 -2.35 1.71
N SER A 74 16.77 -1.47 1.87
CA SER A 74 15.39 -1.77 1.48
C SER A 74 14.64 -0.55 0.98
N LYS A 75 13.72 -0.80 0.04
CA LYS A 75 12.76 0.18 -0.46
C LYS A 75 11.34 -0.09 0.08
N VAL A 76 11.23 -0.82 1.19
CA VAL A 76 9.94 -1.12 1.80
C VAL A 76 9.13 0.18 2.01
N PRO A 77 7.82 0.20 1.69
CA PRO A 77 7.01 1.38 1.92
C PRO A 77 6.97 1.78 3.38
N ILE A 78 7.10 3.08 3.66
CA ILE A 78 7.07 3.65 5.01
C ILE A 78 6.04 4.77 5.07
N ILE A 79 5.13 4.68 6.04
CA ILE A 79 4.22 5.76 6.42
C ILE A 79 4.71 6.33 7.75
N MET A 80 4.99 7.64 7.78
CA MET A 80 5.36 8.35 9.00
C MET A 80 4.13 8.95 9.68
N LEU A 81 4.03 8.78 10.99
CA LEU A 81 3.04 9.45 11.82
C LEU A 81 3.71 10.64 12.51
N THR A 82 3.22 11.86 12.28
CA THR A 82 3.84 13.08 12.76
C THR A 82 2.88 13.93 13.59
N ALA A 83 3.41 14.77 14.50
CA ALA A 83 2.63 15.85 15.10
C ALA A 83 2.52 17.02 14.10
N LYS A 84 1.40 17.78 14.15
CA LYS A 84 1.14 18.90 13.22
C LYS A 84 2.22 19.99 13.20
N SER A 85 3.04 20.08 14.25
CA SER A 85 4.08 21.09 14.39
C SER A 85 5.38 20.78 13.65
N GLU A 86 5.45 19.65 12.93
CA GLU A 86 6.69 19.11 12.35
C GLU A 86 6.75 19.20 10.82
N GLU A 87 6.09 20.20 10.21
CA GLU A 87 6.10 20.37 8.75
C GLU A 87 7.50 20.49 8.13
N GLN A 88 8.45 21.12 8.84
CA GLN A 88 9.83 21.27 8.38
C GLN A 88 10.55 19.92 8.35
N ASP A 89 10.20 19.02 9.26
CA ASP A 89 10.75 17.67 9.33
C ASP A 89 10.17 16.75 8.25
N GLU A 90 8.95 17.03 7.77
CA GLU A 90 8.35 16.32 6.65
C GLU A 90 9.18 16.42 5.37
N LEU A 91 9.72 17.61 5.07
CA LEU A 91 10.59 17.82 3.90
C LEU A 91 11.88 17.00 4.02
N ALA A 92 12.48 16.94 5.20
CA ALA A 92 13.65 16.10 5.45
C ALA A 92 13.33 14.62 5.29
N GLY A 93 12.13 14.19 5.73
CA GLY A 93 11.68 12.82 5.61
C GLY A 93 11.42 12.39 4.17
N PHE A 94 10.85 13.24 3.32
CA PHE A 94 10.69 12.95 1.90
C PHE A 94 12.03 12.72 1.19
N ASN A 95 13.07 13.46 1.61
CA ASN A 95 14.44 13.24 1.12
C ASN A 95 15.01 11.88 1.54
N LEU A 96 14.45 11.27 2.59
CA LEU A 96 14.83 9.93 3.06
C LEU A 96 14.03 8.81 2.37
N GLY A 97 13.09 9.16 1.48
CA GLY A 97 12.29 8.19 0.76
C GLY A 97 11.07 7.66 1.53
N VAL A 98 10.47 8.49 2.37
CA VAL A 98 9.19 8.19 3.02
C VAL A 98 8.06 8.30 2.00
N ASP A 99 7.15 7.32 1.99
CA ASP A 99 6.09 7.25 0.99
C ASP A 99 4.89 8.13 1.32
N GLU A 100 4.58 8.31 2.60
CA GLU A 100 3.44 9.10 3.06
C GLU A 100 3.67 9.65 4.45
N TYR A 101 3.12 10.83 4.74
CA TYR A 101 3.05 11.42 6.07
C TYR A 101 1.59 11.56 6.50
N ILE A 102 1.29 11.17 7.72
CA ILE A 102 -0.04 11.34 8.31
C ILE A 102 0.11 12.07 9.63
N SER A 103 -0.56 13.22 9.75
CA SER A 103 -0.51 14.05 10.95
C SER A 103 -1.42 13.49 12.05
N LYS A 104 -0.95 13.47 13.28
CA LYS A 104 -1.76 13.17 14.47
C LYS A 104 -2.55 14.41 14.89
N PRO A 105 -3.82 14.29 15.30
CA PRO A 105 -4.62 13.08 15.35
C PRO A 105 -5.13 12.66 13.96
N PHE A 106 -5.23 11.36 13.71
CA PHE A 106 -5.68 10.83 12.43
C PHE A 106 -6.86 9.87 12.62
N SER A 107 -7.64 9.69 11.54
CA SER A 107 -8.66 8.64 11.50
C SER A 107 -8.01 7.30 11.19
N PRO A 108 -8.22 6.25 12.03
CA PRO A 108 -7.71 4.91 11.72
C PRO A 108 -8.20 4.36 10.39
N LYS A 109 -9.41 4.72 9.97
CA LYS A 109 -9.96 4.32 8.65
C LYS A 109 -9.17 4.95 7.50
N ILE A 110 -8.78 6.22 7.64
CA ILE A 110 -7.95 6.92 6.65
C ILE A 110 -6.56 6.28 6.60
N LEU A 111 -5.99 5.95 7.74
CA LEU A 111 -4.69 5.26 7.80
C LEU A 111 -4.74 3.93 7.04
N VAL A 112 -5.75 3.10 7.29
CA VAL A 112 -5.93 1.83 6.57
C VAL A 112 -6.09 2.06 5.07
N ALA A 113 -6.87 3.07 4.66
CA ALA A 113 -7.03 3.41 3.24
C ALA A 113 -5.69 3.79 2.60
N ARG A 114 -4.82 4.51 3.30
CA ARG A 114 -3.48 4.86 2.82
C ARG A 114 -2.58 3.63 2.70
N VAL A 115 -2.63 2.74 3.69
CA VAL A 115 -1.90 1.46 3.65
C VAL A 115 -2.30 0.67 2.40
N GLU A 116 -3.59 0.50 2.17
CA GLU A 116 -4.11 -0.21 1.00
C GLU A 116 -3.69 0.45 -0.31
N ALA A 117 -3.75 1.79 -0.39
CA ALA A 117 -3.36 2.53 -1.58
C ALA A 117 -1.87 2.36 -1.91
N ILE A 118 -1.00 2.40 -0.90
CA ILE A 118 0.43 2.21 -1.10
C ILE A 118 0.74 0.77 -1.52
N LEU A 119 0.13 -0.21 -0.88
CA LEU A 119 0.35 -1.62 -1.21
C LEU A 119 -0.17 -1.97 -2.61
N ARG A 120 -1.23 -1.30 -3.08
CA ARG A 120 -1.67 -1.43 -4.48
C ARG A 120 -0.64 -0.90 -5.46
N ARG A 121 -0.02 0.25 -5.16
CA ARG A 121 1.04 0.83 -6.01
C ARG A 121 2.29 -0.05 -6.08
N THR A 122 2.57 -0.82 -5.03
CA THR A 122 3.69 -1.76 -5.00
C THR A 122 3.33 -3.15 -5.53
N ASN A 123 2.11 -3.33 -6.03
CA ASN A 123 1.57 -4.60 -6.52
C ASN A 123 1.46 -5.70 -5.44
N ALA A 124 1.59 -5.34 -4.17
CA ALA A 124 1.51 -6.30 -3.07
C ALA A 124 0.08 -6.83 -2.85
N ILE A 125 -0.94 -6.01 -3.14
CA ILE A 125 -2.35 -6.40 -3.03
C ILE A 125 -2.91 -7.03 -4.32
N GLY A 126 -2.14 -7.00 -5.41
CA GLY A 126 -2.50 -7.71 -6.63
C GLY A 126 -3.68 -7.13 -7.41
N ASN A 127 -4.02 -5.83 -7.24
CA ASN A 127 -5.09 -5.19 -7.98
C ASN A 127 -4.78 -4.96 -9.47
N ASP A 128 -3.53 -5.14 -9.87
CA ASP A 128 -3.11 -4.98 -11.26
C ASP A 128 -3.30 -6.26 -12.08
N LYS A 129 -3.60 -7.37 -11.41
CA LYS A 129 -3.90 -8.64 -12.06
C LYS A 129 -5.38 -8.99 -11.88
N LEU A 130 -6.07 -9.15 -12.99
CA LEU A 130 -7.46 -9.56 -13.03
C LEU A 130 -7.57 -10.97 -13.60
N GLU A 131 -8.47 -11.77 -13.07
CA GLU A 131 -8.75 -13.10 -13.57
C GLU A 131 -10.27 -13.32 -13.64
N TYR A 132 -10.72 -13.85 -14.77
CA TYR A 132 -12.12 -14.18 -14.99
C TYR A 132 -12.25 -15.30 -16.01
N GLU A 133 -12.76 -16.45 -15.59
CA GLU A 133 -13.07 -17.59 -16.46
C GLU A 133 -11.95 -17.96 -17.47
N GLY A 134 -10.72 -18.06 -16.97
CA GLY A 134 -9.55 -18.39 -17.81
C GLY A 134 -8.87 -17.20 -18.47
N ILE A 135 -9.41 -15.99 -18.32
CA ILE A 135 -8.79 -14.76 -18.83
C ILE A 135 -7.96 -14.14 -17.71
N GLU A 136 -6.66 -14.01 -17.95
CA GLU A 136 -5.73 -13.32 -17.05
C GLU A 136 -5.30 -12.01 -17.69
N VAL A 137 -5.44 -10.91 -16.94
CA VAL A 137 -5.04 -9.58 -17.39
C VAL A 137 -4.04 -8.99 -16.41
N ASP A 138 -2.90 -8.53 -16.91
CA ASP A 138 -1.93 -7.76 -16.14
C ASP A 138 -1.98 -6.30 -16.60
N LYS A 139 -2.53 -5.43 -15.76
CA LYS A 139 -2.71 -4.00 -16.09
C LYS A 139 -1.39 -3.25 -16.16
N THR A 140 -0.42 -3.63 -15.36
CA THR A 140 0.89 -3.00 -15.34
C THR A 140 1.72 -3.38 -16.56
N ALA A 141 1.77 -4.67 -16.87
CA ALA A 141 2.53 -5.18 -18.00
C ALA A 141 1.78 -5.08 -19.34
N HIS A 142 0.51 -4.71 -19.32
CA HIS A 142 -0.37 -4.63 -20.49
C HIS A 142 -0.40 -5.90 -21.31
N TYR A 143 -0.58 -7.06 -20.66
CA TYR A 143 -0.75 -8.30 -21.39
C TYR A 143 -2.00 -9.07 -20.95
N VAL A 144 -2.48 -9.93 -21.85
CA VAL A 144 -3.64 -10.78 -21.62
C VAL A 144 -3.28 -12.21 -22.00
N ARG A 145 -3.68 -13.16 -21.15
CA ARG A 145 -3.61 -14.59 -21.43
C ARG A 145 -5.03 -15.17 -21.37
N ILE A 146 -5.32 -16.04 -22.31
CA ILE A 146 -6.57 -16.82 -22.33
C ILE A 146 -6.20 -18.30 -22.30
N ASP A 147 -6.62 -19.00 -21.22
CA ASP A 147 -6.27 -20.41 -20.99
C ASP A 147 -4.77 -20.69 -21.08
N GLY A 148 -3.96 -19.75 -20.57
CA GLY A 148 -2.50 -19.84 -20.53
C GLY A 148 -1.78 -19.38 -21.78
N GLU A 149 -2.49 -19.04 -22.86
CA GLU A 149 -1.91 -18.53 -24.11
C GLU A 149 -1.99 -17.00 -24.18
N GLU A 150 -0.89 -16.37 -24.51
CA GLU A 150 -0.83 -14.91 -24.64
C GLU A 150 -1.60 -14.45 -25.90
N VAL A 151 -2.39 -13.38 -25.71
CA VAL A 151 -3.21 -12.79 -26.79
C VAL A 151 -2.81 -11.34 -26.98
N GLU A 152 -2.53 -10.95 -28.22
CA GLU A 152 -2.24 -9.54 -28.53
C GLU A 152 -3.54 -8.77 -28.74
N LEU A 153 -3.67 -7.67 -27.98
CA LEU A 153 -4.77 -6.72 -28.09
C LEU A 153 -4.23 -5.33 -28.36
N SER A 154 -4.98 -4.52 -29.10
CA SER A 154 -4.69 -3.09 -29.19
C SER A 154 -4.90 -2.43 -27.82
N TYR A 155 -4.36 -1.24 -27.63
CA TYR A 155 -4.49 -0.52 -26.37
C TYR A 155 -5.98 -0.34 -25.97
N LYS A 156 -6.83 0.04 -26.91
CA LYS A 156 -8.27 0.23 -26.64
C LYS A 156 -9.02 -1.09 -26.41
N GLU A 157 -8.66 -2.14 -27.10
CA GLU A 157 -9.21 -3.47 -26.83
C GLU A 157 -8.84 -3.94 -25.43
N PHE A 158 -7.61 -3.71 -24.99
CA PHE A 158 -7.14 -4.01 -23.65
C PHE A 158 -7.93 -3.22 -22.61
N GLU A 159 -8.08 -1.91 -22.78
CA GLU A 159 -8.86 -1.06 -21.87
C GLU A 159 -10.32 -1.52 -21.77
N LEU A 160 -10.94 -1.87 -22.90
CA LEU A 160 -12.30 -2.34 -22.95
C LEU A 160 -12.49 -3.67 -22.20
N LEU A 161 -11.60 -4.62 -22.43
CA LEU A 161 -11.62 -5.90 -21.72
C LEU A 161 -11.47 -5.71 -20.21
N THR A 162 -10.50 -4.89 -19.79
CA THR A 162 -10.27 -4.56 -18.39
C THR A 162 -11.51 -3.95 -17.75
N TYR A 163 -12.14 -3.00 -18.44
CA TYR A 163 -13.35 -2.34 -17.98
C TYR A 163 -14.51 -3.33 -17.78
N PHE A 164 -14.69 -4.27 -18.70
CA PHE A 164 -15.73 -5.30 -18.58
C PHE A 164 -15.47 -6.26 -17.42
N ILE A 165 -14.22 -6.69 -17.22
CA ILE A 165 -13.87 -7.60 -16.12
C ILE A 165 -14.08 -6.91 -14.77
N GLU A 166 -13.67 -5.65 -14.62
CA GLU A 166 -13.85 -4.88 -13.40
C GLU A 166 -15.31 -4.62 -13.06
N ASN A 167 -16.19 -4.60 -14.07
CA ASN A 167 -17.61 -4.34 -13.91
C ASN A 167 -18.49 -5.56 -14.20
N LYS A 168 -17.95 -6.76 -14.05
CA LYS A 168 -18.70 -8.00 -14.26
C LYS A 168 -19.95 -8.06 -13.40
N GLY A 169 -21.04 -8.54 -13.96
CA GLY A 169 -22.33 -8.62 -13.27
C GLY A 169 -23.11 -7.32 -13.25
N ILE A 170 -22.58 -6.25 -13.85
CA ILE A 170 -23.23 -4.94 -13.93
C ILE A 170 -23.60 -4.67 -15.39
N ALA A 171 -24.85 -4.28 -15.64
CA ALA A 171 -25.27 -3.86 -16.97
C ALA A 171 -24.67 -2.48 -17.29
N LEU A 172 -23.94 -2.40 -18.39
CA LEU A 172 -23.26 -1.20 -18.83
C LEU A 172 -23.98 -0.60 -20.06
N SER A 173 -24.30 0.69 -19.99
CA SER A 173 -24.85 1.40 -21.14
C SER A 173 -23.74 1.72 -22.14
N ARG A 174 -24.10 1.88 -23.40
CA ARG A 174 -23.17 2.32 -24.45
C ARG A 174 -22.46 3.61 -24.08
N GLU A 175 -23.18 4.55 -23.50
CA GLU A 175 -22.67 5.85 -23.05
C GLU A 175 -21.58 5.69 -21.96
N LYS A 176 -21.84 4.85 -20.95
CA LYS A 176 -20.86 4.56 -19.90
C LYS A 176 -19.60 3.93 -20.47
N ILE A 177 -19.71 2.99 -21.40
CA ILE A 177 -18.57 2.35 -22.05
C ILE A 177 -17.75 3.38 -22.83
N LEU A 178 -18.41 4.22 -23.63
CA LEU A 178 -17.73 5.24 -24.42
C LEU A 178 -17.02 6.27 -23.53
N ASN A 179 -17.66 6.71 -22.45
CA ASN A 179 -17.06 7.71 -21.56
C ASN A 179 -15.86 7.17 -20.78
N ASN A 180 -15.91 5.92 -20.34
CA ASN A 180 -14.84 5.34 -19.51
C ASN A 180 -13.67 4.77 -20.32
N VAL A 181 -13.89 4.29 -21.51
CA VAL A 181 -12.85 3.69 -22.34
C VAL A 181 -12.30 4.67 -23.38
N TRP A 182 -13.15 5.50 -23.98
CA TRP A 182 -12.76 6.45 -25.03
C TRP A 182 -12.78 7.92 -24.63
N ASN A 183 -13.16 8.24 -23.40
CA ASN A 183 -13.26 9.62 -22.91
C ASN A 183 -14.13 10.54 -23.78
N TYR A 184 -15.24 10.02 -24.27
CA TYR A 184 -16.26 10.86 -24.92
C TYR A 184 -17.08 11.57 -23.84
N ASP A 185 -17.09 12.91 -23.88
CA ASP A 185 -17.93 13.74 -23.00
C ASP A 185 -19.37 13.82 -23.54
#